data_00895a02217aadc92c135ba1605ae028
#
_entry.id   00895a02217aadc92c135ba1605ae028
#
_cell.length_a   1.000
_cell.length_b   1.000
_cell.length_c   1.000
_cell.angle_alpha   90.00
_cell.angle_beta   90.00
_cell.angle_gamma   90.00
#
_symmetry.space_group_name_H-M   'P 1'
#
loop_
_entity.id
_entity.type
_entity.pdbx_description
1 polymer ?
#
loop_
_entity_poly.entity_id
_entity_poly.type
_entity_poly.pdbx_seq_one_letter_code
_entity_poly.pdbx_strand_id
1 'polypeptide(L)' 'MAGNGIVEVTDANFDQDVLKSDKPVLVDFWATWCGPCRAIAPIVEELASEYQGKIKIGKMDVDSNSA' A
#
# COMPACT_ATOMS: atom_id res chain seq x y z
N MET A 1 8.44 -2.95 -4.95
CA MET A 1 7.59 -4.07 -5.34
C MET A 1 6.72 -4.52 -4.18
N ALA A 2 5.48 -4.69 -4.43
CA ALA A 2 4.56 -5.13 -3.40
C ALA A 2 4.84 -6.58 -3.02
N GLY A 3 4.72 -6.90 -1.75
CA GLY A 3 4.83 -8.26 -1.28
C GLY A 3 3.52 -9.01 -1.46
N ASN A 4 3.43 -10.17 -0.85
CA ASN A 4 2.27 -11.03 -0.94
C ASN A 4 1.05 -10.32 -0.34
N GLY A 5 0.01 -10.18 -1.14
CA GLY A 5 -1.22 -9.54 -0.70
C GLY A 5 -1.18 -8.01 -0.68
N ILE A 6 -0.10 -7.41 -1.16
CA ILE A 6 0.04 -5.96 -1.21
C ILE A 6 -0.10 -5.49 -2.66
N VAL A 7 -0.92 -4.45 -2.84
CA VAL A 7 -1.16 -3.85 -4.15
C VAL A 7 -0.32 -2.59 -4.30
N GLU A 8 0.32 -2.42 -5.43
CA GLU A 8 1.01 -1.17 -5.71
C GLU A 8 -0.02 -0.13 -6.14
N VAL A 9 -0.15 0.95 -5.36
CA VAL A 9 -1.10 2.02 -5.62
C VAL A 9 -0.39 3.17 -6.30
N THR A 10 -0.98 3.68 -7.37
CA THR A 10 -0.43 4.80 -8.13
C THR A 10 -1.55 5.80 -8.38
N ASP A 11 -1.18 6.98 -8.88
CA ASP A 11 -2.17 7.97 -9.30
C ASP A 11 -3.15 7.39 -10.33
N ALA A 12 -2.65 6.49 -11.17
CA ALA A 12 -3.47 5.91 -12.24
C ALA A 12 -4.52 4.93 -11.72
N ASN A 13 -4.23 4.21 -10.63
CA ASN A 13 -5.17 3.20 -10.14
C ASN A 13 -5.81 3.54 -8.79
N PHE A 14 -5.51 4.72 -8.22
CA PHE A 14 -5.98 5.06 -6.88
C PHE A 14 -7.51 5.01 -6.80
N ASP A 15 -8.19 5.62 -7.77
CA ASP A 15 -9.65 5.64 -7.78
C ASP A 15 -10.22 4.23 -7.84
N GLN A 16 -9.70 3.41 -8.72
CA GLN A 16 -10.21 2.06 -8.93
C GLN A 16 -9.89 1.14 -7.76
N ASP A 17 -8.65 1.17 -7.26
CA ASP A 17 -8.19 0.19 -6.28
C ASP A 17 -8.43 0.61 -4.84
N VAL A 18 -8.58 1.90 -4.59
CA VAL A 18 -8.78 2.43 -3.24
C VAL A 18 -10.19 2.93 -3.05
N LEU A 19 -10.61 3.92 -3.83
CA LEU A 19 -11.90 4.56 -3.61
C LEU A 19 -13.08 3.66 -3.94
N LYS A 20 -12.91 2.78 -4.93
CA LYS A 20 -13.97 1.87 -5.35
C LYS A 20 -13.80 0.45 -4.82
N SER A 21 -12.91 0.27 -3.84
CA SER A 21 -12.70 -1.05 -3.24
C SER A 21 -13.93 -1.49 -2.46
N ASP A 22 -14.24 -2.77 -2.54
CA ASP A 22 -15.32 -3.38 -1.77
C ASP A 22 -14.87 -3.82 -0.37
N LYS A 23 -13.58 -3.65 -0.06
CA LYS A 23 -12.99 -4.00 1.23
C LYS A 23 -12.33 -2.78 1.83
N PRO A 24 -12.16 -2.74 3.16
CA PRO A 24 -11.33 -1.70 3.77
C PRO A 24 -9.92 -1.71 3.17
N VAL A 25 -9.36 -0.53 2.95
CA VAL A 25 -8.04 -0.39 2.34
C VAL A 25 -7.12 0.37 3.27
N LEU A 26 -5.96 -0.20 3.55
CA LEU A 26 -4.88 0.48 4.25
C LEU A 26 -3.83 0.86 3.22
N VAL A 27 -3.56 2.16 3.08
CA VAL A 27 -2.57 2.64 2.12
C VAL A 27 -1.33 3.07 2.89
N ASP A 28 -0.19 2.46 2.58
CA ASP A 28 1.10 2.80 3.14
C ASP A 28 1.82 3.75 2.18
N PHE A 29 1.95 5.01 2.57
CA PHE A 29 2.68 6.01 1.79
C PHE A 29 4.16 5.92 2.14
N TRP A 30 5.00 5.76 1.13
CA TRP A 30 6.42 5.56 1.35
C TRP A 30 7.26 6.30 0.32
N ALA A 31 8.55 6.43 0.62
CA ALA A 31 9.53 7.00 -0.31
C ALA A 31 10.89 6.39 0.01
N THR A 32 11.76 6.33 -1.00
CA THR A 32 13.09 5.74 -0.83
C THR A 32 13.95 6.51 0.16
N TRP A 33 13.70 7.82 0.30
CA TRP A 33 14.47 8.68 1.21
C TRP A 33 13.92 8.65 2.65
N CYS A 34 12.82 7.99 2.86
CA CYS A 34 12.14 8.00 4.16
C CYS A 34 12.58 6.79 4.99
N GLY A 35 13.47 7.01 5.96
CA GLY A 35 13.93 5.95 6.85
C GLY A 35 12.81 5.31 7.66
N PRO A 36 11.98 6.12 8.37
CA PRO A 36 10.85 5.55 9.13
C PRO A 36 9.86 4.79 8.26
N CYS A 37 9.65 5.24 7.01
CA CYS A 37 8.76 4.52 6.10
C CYS A 37 9.29 3.12 5.82
N ARG A 38 10.60 2.98 5.63
CA ARG A 38 11.20 1.68 5.38
C ARG A 38 11.19 0.79 6.61
N ALA A 39 11.24 1.40 7.79
CA ALA A 39 11.23 0.65 9.04
C ALA A 39 9.89 -0.06 9.28
N ILE A 40 8.79 0.47 8.77
CA ILE A 40 7.47 -0.14 8.94
C ILE A 40 7.11 -1.12 7.81
N ALA A 41 7.91 -1.17 6.75
CA ALA A 41 7.61 -2.05 5.63
C ALA A 41 7.42 -3.52 6.02
N PRO A 42 8.28 -4.10 6.88
CA PRO A 42 8.07 -5.48 7.32
C PRO A 42 6.77 -5.66 8.09
N ILE A 43 6.35 -4.64 8.85
CA ILE A 43 5.11 -4.70 9.62
C ILE A 43 3.92 -4.69 8.67
N VAL A 44 3.96 -3.86 7.63
CA VAL A 44 2.91 -3.78 6.64
C VAL A 44 2.79 -5.12 5.89
N GLU A 45 3.92 -5.73 5.55
CA GLU A 45 3.91 -7.02 4.87
C GLU A 45 3.33 -8.13 5.75
N GLU A 46 3.63 -8.08 7.04
CA GLU A 46 3.07 -9.04 7.99
C GLU A 46 1.55 -8.88 8.09
N LEU A 47 1.08 -7.64 8.16
CA LEU A 47 -0.35 -7.37 8.19
C LEU A 47 -1.05 -7.83 6.91
N ALA A 48 -0.41 -7.63 5.76
CA ALA A 48 -0.97 -8.05 4.49
C ALA A 48 -1.16 -9.57 4.46
N SER A 49 -0.19 -10.30 4.98
CA SER A 49 -0.28 -11.75 5.04
C SER A 49 -1.36 -12.20 6.02
N GLU A 50 -1.43 -11.55 7.19
CA GLU A 50 -2.35 -11.95 8.26
C GLU A 50 -3.80 -11.68 7.89
N TYR A 51 -4.07 -10.56 7.21
CA TYR A 51 -5.43 -10.15 6.87
C TYR A 51 -5.76 -10.35 5.39
N GLN A 52 -5.04 -11.22 4.73
CA GLN A 52 -5.27 -11.50 3.33
C GLN A 52 -6.71 -11.92 3.08
N GLY A 53 -7.37 -11.26 2.12
CA GLY A 53 -8.76 -11.54 1.81
C GLY A 53 -9.78 -10.77 2.64
N LYS A 54 -9.36 -10.16 3.76
CA LYS A 54 -10.26 -9.40 4.64
C LYS A 54 -10.11 -7.91 4.44
N ILE A 55 -8.88 -7.42 4.26
CA ILE A 55 -8.62 -6.03 3.94
C ILE A 55 -7.65 -5.98 2.77
N LYS A 56 -7.65 -4.84 2.08
CA LYS A 56 -6.72 -4.60 1.00
C LYS A 56 -5.61 -3.71 1.54
N ILE A 57 -4.35 -4.07 1.30
CA ILE A 57 -3.21 -3.26 1.70
C ILE A 57 -2.52 -2.78 0.44
N GLY A 58 -2.34 -1.46 0.34
CA GLY A 58 -1.67 -0.84 -0.79
C GLY A 58 -0.44 -0.10 -0.34
N LYS A 59 0.56 -0.01 -1.20
CA LYS A 59 1.75 0.82 -0.99
C LYS A 59 1.81 1.84 -2.11
N MET A 60 2.06 3.09 -1.76
CA MET A 60 2.10 4.18 -2.71
C MET A 60 3.38 4.98 -2.54
N ASP A 61 4.19 5.01 -3.61
CA ASP A 61 5.42 5.80 -3.65
C ASP A 61 5.05 7.26 -3.88
N VAL A 62 5.29 8.10 -2.87
CA VAL A 62 4.87 9.50 -2.94
C VAL A 62 5.71 10.35 -3.90
N ASP A 63 6.92 9.91 -4.23
CA ASP A 63 7.75 10.64 -5.19
C ASP A 63 7.22 10.49 -6.61
N SER A 64 6.66 9.33 -6.93
CA SER A 64 6.14 9.04 -8.27
C SER A 64 4.67 9.38 -8.42
N ASN A 65 3.97 9.63 -7.33
CA ASN A 65 2.51 9.80 -7.32
C ASN A 65 2.13 11.00 -6.47
N SER A 66 2.34 12.19 -7.02
CA SER A 66 2.12 13.43 -6.28
C SER A 66 0.75 14.06 -6.51
N ALA A 67 -0.08 13.44 -7.30
CA ALA A 67 -1.39 13.98 -7.63
C ALA A 67 -2.37 13.91 -6.44
#